data_41fb524fe578356b2b23411ceea9a983
#
_entry.id   41fb524fe578356b2b23411ceea9a983
#
_cell.length_a   1.000
_cell.length_b   1.000
_cell.length_c   1.000
_cell.angle_alpha   90.00
_cell.angle_beta   90.00
_cell.angle_gamma   90.00
#
_symmetry.space_group_name_H-M   'P 1'
#
loop_
_entity.id
_entity.type
_entity.pdbx_description
1 polymer ?
#
loop_
_entity_poly.entity_id
_entity_poly.type
_entity_poly.pdbx_seq_one_letter_code
_entity_poly.pdbx_strand_id
1 'polypeptide(L)'
;MRKTALSVAILLFGVSLTGAQQNSMSDEGGHVLALENVWNRALEAKDINGLNMLLANTFVSVEIDGSVSSKNEFLASIKSPDYQASQAVNEQSSVQVYGDAAVVVGVFRIKGTEKGKLYVHRERFVDTWIKLNGAWQCVATTSTLITAK
;
A
#
# COMPACT_ATOMS: atom_id res chain seq x y z
N MET A 1 -33.67 -62.55 27.47
CA MET A 1 -33.94 -61.20 27.02
C MET A 1 -32.61 -60.44 26.91
N ARG A 2 -32.04 -60.35 25.72
CA ARG A 2 -30.75 -59.68 25.44
C ARG A 2 -31.07 -58.28 24.93
N LYS A 3 -30.62 -57.24 25.62
CA LYS A 3 -30.70 -55.84 25.19
C LYS A 3 -29.45 -55.51 24.41
N THR A 4 -29.57 -55.28 23.12
CA THR A 4 -28.51 -54.76 22.24
C THR A 4 -28.51 -53.25 22.33
N ALA A 5 -27.40 -52.67 22.81
CA ALA A 5 -27.16 -51.26 22.78
C ALA A 5 -26.54 -50.85 21.44
N LEU A 6 -27.22 -49.97 20.72
CA LEU A 6 -26.74 -49.42 19.45
C LEU A 6 -25.91 -48.17 19.76
N SER A 7 -24.60 -48.25 19.59
CA SER A 7 -23.69 -47.10 19.70
C SER A 7 -23.67 -46.34 18.39
N VAL A 8 -24.20 -45.11 18.38
CA VAL A 8 -24.09 -44.20 17.26
C VAL A 8 -22.77 -43.41 17.38
N ALA A 9 -21.80 -43.70 16.50
CA ALA A 9 -20.56 -42.94 16.39
C ALA A 9 -20.84 -41.69 15.51
N ILE A 10 -20.83 -40.51 16.12
CA ILE A 10 -20.89 -39.21 15.41
C ILE A 10 -19.47 -38.89 14.95
N LEU A 11 -19.19 -39.06 13.63
CA LEU A 11 -18.00 -38.56 12.99
C LEU A 11 -18.13 -37.07 12.78
N LEU A 12 -17.45 -36.28 13.60
CA LEU A 12 -17.26 -34.84 13.39
C LEU A 12 -16.23 -34.63 12.26
N PHE A 13 -16.71 -34.31 11.08
CA PHE A 13 -15.86 -33.78 9.99
C PHE A 13 -15.48 -32.33 10.34
N GLY A 14 -14.32 -32.15 10.94
CA GLY A 14 -13.68 -30.83 11.07
C GLY A 14 -13.16 -30.38 9.73
N VAL A 15 -13.93 -29.54 9.02
CA VAL A 15 -13.46 -28.88 7.80
C VAL A 15 -12.46 -27.80 8.19
N SER A 16 -11.19 -27.99 7.83
CA SER A 16 -10.14 -26.99 8.05
C SER A 16 -10.30 -25.83 7.06
N LEU A 17 -10.98 -24.76 7.49
CA LEU A 17 -11.16 -23.52 6.73
C LEU A 17 -9.92 -22.59 6.74
N THR A 18 -8.85 -22.96 7.46
CA THR A 18 -7.69 -22.10 7.69
C THR A 18 -6.79 -21.90 6.48
N GLY A 19 -6.69 -22.86 5.57
CA GLY A 19 -5.79 -22.78 4.41
C GLY A 19 -6.23 -21.81 3.31
N ALA A 20 -7.54 -21.69 3.07
CA ALA A 20 -8.08 -20.82 2.02
C ALA A 20 -7.98 -19.33 2.39
N GLN A 21 -8.11 -18.98 3.66
CA GLN A 21 -8.04 -17.62 4.15
C GLN A 21 -6.60 -17.08 4.15
N GLN A 22 -5.62 -17.93 4.44
CA GLN A 22 -4.21 -17.56 4.46
C GLN A 22 -3.67 -17.32 3.02
N ASN A 23 -4.11 -18.11 2.04
CA ASN A 23 -3.76 -17.92 0.64
C ASN A 23 -4.39 -16.62 0.06
N SER A 24 -5.63 -16.31 0.40
CA SER A 24 -6.28 -15.07 -0.06
C SER A 24 -5.64 -13.81 0.54
N MET A 25 -5.20 -13.84 1.80
CA MET A 25 -4.50 -12.71 2.43
C MET A 25 -3.10 -12.47 1.84
N SER A 26 -2.38 -13.53 1.46
CA SER A 26 -1.09 -13.40 0.76
C SER A 26 -1.24 -12.83 -0.64
N ASP A 27 -2.33 -13.18 -1.34
CA ASP A 27 -2.67 -12.69 -2.68
C ASP A 27 -3.06 -11.19 -2.65
N GLU A 28 -3.90 -10.78 -1.69
CA GLU A 28 -4.26 -9.38 -1.49
C GLU A 28 -3.04 -8.52 -1.11
N GLY A 29 -2.15 -9.03 -0.27
CA GLY A 29 -0.90 -8.35 0.07
C GLY A 29 0.01 -8.16 -1.15
N GLY A 30 0.14 -9.18 -1.99
CA GLY A 30 0.86 -9.10 -3.25
C GLY A 30 0.26 -8.07 -4.21
N HIS A 31 -1.08 -7.99 -4.27
CA HIS A 31 -1.79 -6.98 -5.05
C HIS A 31 -1.48 -5.56 -4.56
N VAL A 32 -1.57 -5.30 -3.25
CA VAL A 32 -1.25 -3.98 -2.69
C VAL A 32 0.20 -3.59 -2.98
N LEU A 33 1.18 -4.50 -2.82
CA LEU A 33 2.57 -4.23 -3.19
C LEU A 33 2.77 -3.97 -4.69
N ALA A 34 1.96 -4.58 -5.55
CA ALA A 34 1.97 -4.27 -6.97
C ALA A 34 1.45 -2.85 -7.25
N LEU A 35 0.45 -2.37 -6.51
CA LEU A 35 -0.06 -1.00 -6.61
C LEU A 35 0.98 0.04 -6.14
N GLU A 36 1.78 -0.25 -5.12
CA GLU A 36 2.94 0.56 -4.74
C GLU A 36 3.92 0.75 -5.93
N ASN A 37 4.19 -0.31 -6.67
CA ASN A 37 5.04 -0.21 -7.86
C ASN A 37 4.37 0.57 -9.00
N VAL A 38 3.04 0.49 -9.14
CA VAL A 38 2.29 1.34 -10.08
C VAL A 38 2.43 2.80 -9.69
N TRP A 39 2.30 3.14 -8.39
CA TRP A 39 2.51 4.49 -7.88
C TRP A 39 3.89 5.03 -8.26
N ASN A 40 4.95 4.28 -7.98
CA ASN A 40 6.32 4.69 -8.28
C ASN A 40 6.52 5.02 -9.77
N ARG A 41 6.01 4.15 -10.65
CA ARG A 41 6.05 4.41 -12.11
C ARG A 41 5.24 5.64 -12.51
N ALA A 42 4.09 5.86 -11.86
CA ALA A 42 3.26 7.02 -12.14
C ALA A 42 3.94 8.34 -11.71
N LEU A 43 4.71 8.33 -10.61
CA LEU A 43 5.55 9.47 -10.19
C LEU A 43 6.62 9.79 -11.25
N GLU A 44 7.34 8.78 -11.74
CA GLU A 44 8.38 8.94 -12.76
C GLU A 44 7.79 9.46 -14.08
N ALA A 45 6.64 8.93 -14.48
CA ALA A 45 5.96 9.31 -15.72
C ALA A 45 5.14 10.60 -15.62
N LYS A 46 4.99 11.19 -14.42
CA LYS A 46 4.00 12.25 -14.13
C LYS A 46 2.58 11.86 -14.57
N ASP A 47 2.22 10.59 -14.42
CA ASP A 47 0.88 10.11 -14.75
C ASP A 47 -0.12 10.51 -13.65
N ILE A 48 -0.61 11.75 -13.77
CA ILE A 48 -1.58 12.32 -12.82
C ILE A 48 -2.88 11.51 -12.80
N ASN A 49 -3.30 10.96 -13.93
CA ASN A 49 -4.52 10.16 -13.99
C ASN A 49 -4.33 8.81 -13.27
N GLY A 50 -3.20 8.14 -13.49
CA GLY A 50 -2.83 6.93 -12.77
C GLY A 50 -2.76 7.15 -11.27
N LEU A 51 -2.07 8.20 -10.81
CA LEU A 51 -2.03 8.59 -9.40
C LEU A 51 -3.44 8.89 -8.85
N ASN A 52 -4.26 9.64 -9.60
CA ASN A 52 -5.62 9.96 -9.17
C ASN A 52 -6.50 8.71 -8.96
N MET A 53 -6.27 7.64 -9.71
CA MET A 53 -7.01 6.37 -9.54
C MET A 53 -6.54 5.59 -8.31
N LEU A 54 -5.26 5.65 -7.98
CA LEU A 54 -4.68 4.97 -6.81
C LEU A 54 -5.08 5.62 -5.49
N LEU A 55 -5.32 6.94 -5.47
CA LEU A 55 -5.59 7.70 -4.27
C LEU A 55 -7.09 7.83 -4.02
N ALA A 56 -7.52 7.58 -2.79
CA ALA A 56 -8.89 7.85 -2.36
C ALA A 56 -9.21 9.36 -2.39
N ASN A 57 -10.48 9.72 -2.50
CA ASN A 57 -10.88 11.14 -2.44
C ASN A 57 -10.54 11.81 -1.10
N THR A 58 -10.47 11.02 -0.04
CA THR A 58 -10.11 11.45 1.32
C THR A 58 -8.62 11.30 1.62
N PHE A 59 -7.79 11.05 0.59
CA PHE A 59 -6.35 10.85 0.76
C PHE A 59 -5.68 12.04 1.47
N VAL A 60 -4.77 11.71 2.37
CA VAL A 60 -3.90 12.65 3.06
C VAL A 60 -2.45 12.20 2.98
N SER A 61 -1.55 13.13 2.70
CA SER A 61 -0.10 12.92 2.76
C SER A 61 0.52 13.73 3.88
N VAL A 62 1.39 13.11 4.67
CA VAL A 62 2.28 13.81 5.59
C VAL A 62 3.68 13.76 5.00
N GLU A 63 4.16 14.91 4.57
CA GLU A 63 5.42 15.08 3.87
C GLU A 63 6.63 15.00 4.83
N ILE A 64 7.82 14.86 4.28
CA ILE A 64 9.08 14.72 5.04
C ILE A 64 9.40 15.91 5.94
N ASP A 65 8.84 17.09 5.67
CA ASP A 65 8.96 18.31 6.48
C ASP A 65 7.83 18.46 7.51
N GLY A 66 6.90 17.49 7.57
CA GLY A 66 5.74 17.48 8.45
C GLY A 66 4.54 18.26 7.93
N SER A 67 4.61 18.86 6.74
CA SER A 67 3.44 19.47 6.11
C SER A 67 2.42 18.40 5.72
N VAL A 68 1.15 18.82 5.63
CA VAL A 68 0.03 17.93 5.30
C VAL A 68 -0.60 18.39 4.00
N SER A 69 -0.77 17.44 3.07
CA SER A 69 -1.37 17.67 1.77
C SER A 69 -2.63 16.82 1.57
N SER A 70 -3.66 17.41 1.01
CA SER A 70 -4.81 16.69 0.46
C SER A 70 -4.43 16.03 -0.88
N LYS A 71 -5.30 15.12 -1.37
CA LYS A 71 -5.15 14.52 -2.71
C LYS A 71 -4.90 15.57 -3.80
N ASN A 72 -5.68 16.65 -3.81
CA ASN A 72 -5.58 17.67 -4.85
C ASN A 72 -4.25 18.41 -4.78
N GLU A 73 -3.79 18.75 -3.58
CA GLU A 73 -2.50 19.43 -3.37
C GLU A 73 -1.33 18.52 -3.75
N PHE A 74 -1.38 17.24 -3.35
CA PHE A 74 -0.39 16.24 -3.74
C PHE A 74 -0.30 16.09 -5.26
N LEU A 75 -1.43 15.89 -5.95
CA LEU A 75 -1.45 15.77 -7.40
C LEU A 75 -0.98 17.04 -8.10
N ALA A 76 -1.30 18.22 -7.55
CA ALA A 76 -0.85 19.50 -8.07
C ALA A 76 0.67 19.67 -7.94
N SER A 77 1.28 19.21 -6.84
CA SER A 77 2.74 19.24 -6.65
C SER A 77 3.47 18.39 -7.67
N ILE A 78 2.98 17.17 -7.94
CA ILE A 78 3.55 16.28 -8.96
C ILE A 78 3.37 16.84 -10.38
N LYS A 79 2.23 17.49 -10.64
CA LYS A 79 1.95 18.13 -11.94
C LYS A 79 2.84 19.33 -12.22
N SER A 80 3.37 19.97 -11.18
CA SER A 80 4.21 21.15 -11.31
C SER A 80 5.36 20.94 -12.32
N PRO A 81 5.66 21.91 -13.19
CA PRO A 81 6.82 21.85 -14.07
C PRO A 81 8.14 21.78 -13.29
N ASP A 82 8.15 22.28 -12.06
CA ASP A 82 9.33 22.28 -11.20
C ASP A 82 9.67 20.90 -10.60
N TYR A 83 8.71 19.95 -10.62
CA TYR A 83 8.90 18.60 -10.13
C TYR A 83 9.22 17.64 -11.27
N GLN A 84 10.30 16.85 -11.12
CA GLN A 84 10.61 15.76 -12.02
C GLN A 84 11.27 14.62 -11.23
N ALA A 85 10.59 13.50 -11.10
CA ALA A 85 11.20 12.25 -10.63
C ALA A 85 11.89 11.54 -11.81
N SER A 86 13.14 11.18 -11.65
CA SER A 86 13.89 10.38 -12.64
C SER A 86 14.03 8.91 -12.21
N GLN A 87 13.81 8.63 -10.94
CA GLN A 87 13.76 7.31 -10.36
C GLN A 87 12.92 7.31 -9.07
N ALA A 88 12.01 6.37 -8.94
CA ALA A 88 11.20 6.14 -7.75
C ALA A 88 11.13 4.62 -7.48
N VAL A 89 11.69 4.16 -6.37
CA VAL A 89 11.86 2.72 -6.08
C VAL A 89 11.58 2.44 -4.61
N ASN A 90 10.76 1.44 -4.35
CA ASN A 90 10.66 0.83 -3.03
C ASN A 90 11.79 -0.20 -2.87
N GLU A 91 12.78 0.09 -2.04
CA GLU A 91 13.93 -0.80 -1.80
C GLU A 91 13.56 -1.98 -0.90
N GLN A 92 12.70 -1.74 0.06
CA GLN A 92 12.22 -2.74 1.01
C GLN A 92 10.77 -2.40 1.34
N SER A 93 9.88 -3.37 1.23
CA SER A 93 8.48 -3.18 1.61
C SER A 93 7.94 -4.44 2.27
N SER A 94 7.12 -4.24 3.29
CA SER A 94 6.30 -5.27 3.90
C SER A 94 4.86 -4.80 3.98
N VAL A 95 3.92 -5.71 3.83
CA VAL A 95 2.49 -5.43 3.88
C VAL A 95 1.83 -6.28 4.95
N GLN A 96 0.91 -5.67 5.68
CA GLN A 96 0.00 -6.35 6.60
C GLN A 96 -1.42 -6.08 6.15
N VAL A 97 -2.19 -7.15 5.89
CA VAL A 97 -3.58 -7.07 5.43
C VAL A 97 -4.53 -7.38 6.57
N TYR A 98 -5.55 -6.55 6.74
CA TYR A 98 -6.58 -6.62 7.78
C TYR A 98 -7.98 -6.54 7.15
N GLY A 99 -8.40 -7.60 6.44
CA GLY A 99 -9.64 -7.59 5.67
C GLY A 99 -9.57 -6.60 4.51
N ASP A 100 -10.40 -5.57 4.54
CA ASP A 100 -10.44 -4.52 3.52
C ASP A 100 -9.46 -3.35 3.80
N ALA A 101 -8.55 -3.50 4.76
CA ALA A 101 -7.49 -2.55 5.05
C ALA A 101 -6.11 -3.22 4.93
N ALA A 102 -5.10 -2.45 4.51
CA ALA A 102 -3.72 -2.89 4.49
C ALA A 102 -2.79 -1.74 4.89
N VAL A 103 -1.70 -2.09 5.56
CA VAL A 103 -0.63 -1.17 5.91
C VAL A 103 0.66 -1.65 5.24
N VAL A 104 1.28 -0.77 4.46
CA VAL A 104 2.59 -0.99 3.85
C VAL A 104 3.62 -0.16 4.59
N VAL A 105 4.72 -0.80 4.97
CA VAL A 105 5.88 -0.12 5.55
C VAL A 105 7.09 -0.43 4.70
N GLY A 106 7.83 0.59 4.30
CA GLY A 106 8.95 0.37 3.40
C GLY A 106 10.05 1.42 3.49
N VAL A 107 11.02 1.25 2.60
CA VAL A 107 12.03 2.25 2.31
C VAL A 107 11.86 2.68 0.87
N PHE A 108 11.56 3.93 0.68
CA PHE A 108 11.41 4.57 -0.62
C PHE A 108 12.69 5.35 -0.97
N ARG A 109 13.18 5.19 -2.18
CA ARG A 109 14.27 6.00 -2.72
C ARG A 109 13.79 6.71 -3.96
N ILE A 110 13.92 8.03 -3.94
CA ILE A 110 13.56 8.88 -5.06
C ILE A 110 14.74 9.77 -5.47
N LYS A 111 14.92 9.91 -6.77
CA LYS A 111 15.86 10.86 -7.40
C LYS A 111 15.09 11.75 -8.36
N GLY A 112 15.50 12.99 -8.46
CA GLY A 112 14.85 13.89 -9.41
C GLY A 112 15.43 15.28 -9.40
N THR A 113 14.65 16.20 -9.95
CA THR A 113 14.88 17.63 -9.87
C THR A 113 13.65 18.32 -9.32
N GLU A 114 13.87 19.28 -8.42
CA GLU A 114 12.86 20.20 -7.95
C GLU A 114 13.41 21.62 -8.02
N LYS A 115 12.67 22.52 -8.69
CA LYS A 115 13.11 23.92 -8.93
C LYS A 115 14.52 23.99 -9.53
N GLY A 116 14.84 23.05 -10.44
CA GLY A 116 16.13 22.96 -11.11
C GLY A 116 17.29 22.39 -10.27
N LYS A 117 17.04 21.97 -9.03
CA LYS A 117 18.04 21.37 -8.15
C LYS A 117 17.87 19.86 -8.13
N LEU A 118 18.98 19.13 -8.28
CA LEU A 118 18.98 17.66 -8.09
C LEU A 118 18.74 17.31 -6.63
N TYR A 119 17.93 16.29 -6.40
CA TYR A 119 17.76 15.69 -5.09
C TYR A 119 17.85 14.15 -5.16
N VAL A 120 18.24 13.56 -4.06
CA VAL A 120 18.15 12.13 -3.79
C VAL A 120 17.67 11.99 -2.36
N HIS A 121 16.48 11.45 -2.20
CA HIS A 121 15.92 11.16 -0.87
C HIS A 121 15.82 9.65 -0.69
N ARG A 122 16.04 9.23 0.53
CA ARG A 122 15.76 7.89 1.02
C ARG A 122 14.90 8.03 2.27
N GLU A 123 13.71 7.45 2.22
CA GLU A 123 12.66 7.74 3.19
C GLU A 123 12.10 6.45 3.76
N ARG A 124 11.74 6.47 5.05
CA ARG A 124 10.87 5.47 5.63
C ARG A 124 9.44 5.92 5.41
N PHE A 125 8.61 5.07 4.80
CA PHE A 125 7.21 5.38 4.58
C PHE A 125 6.28 4.40 5.26
N VAL A 126 5.06 4.85 5.52
CA VAL A 126 3.92 4.05 5.95
C VAL A 126 2.72 4.48 5.12
N ASP A 127 2.18 3.55 4.34
CA ASP A 127 1.00 3.77 3.51
C ASP A 127 -0.17 2.94 4.02
N THR A 128 -1.33 3.55 4.08
CA THR A 128 -2.58 2.91 4.46
C THR A 128 -3.47 2.78 3.24
N TRP A 129 -3.83 1.55 2.91
CA TRP A 129 -4.70 1.19 1.80
C TRP A 129 -6.02 0.67 2.31
N ILE A 130 -7.12 1.02 1.64
CA ILE A 130 -8.46 0.52 1.94
C ILE A 130 -9.12 0.04 0.64
N LYS A 131 -9.83 -1.07 0.71
CA LYS A 131 -10.60 -1.60 -0.41
C LYS A 131 -11.95 -0.90 -0.47
N LEU A 132 -12.09 0.06 -1.36
CA LEU A 132 -13.29 0.87 -1.58
C LEU A 132 -13.99 0.40 -2.87
N ASN A 133 -15.24 -0.04 -2.75
CA ASN A 133 -16.03 -0.57 -3.89
C ASN A 133 -15.29 -1.67 -4.67
N GLY A 134 -14.56 -2.53 -3.98
CA GLY A 134 -13.81 -3.64 -4.57
C GLY A 134 -12.42 -3.28 -5.12
N ALA A 135 -12.00 -2.02 -5.08
CA ALA A 135 -10.68 -1.56 -5.51
C ALA A 135 -9.85 -1.04 -4.33
N TRP A 136 -8.57 -1.40 -4.28
CA TRP A 136 -7.63 -0.86 -3.32
C TRP A 136 -7.27 0.59 -3.66
N GLN A 137 -7.43 1.49 -2.70
CA GLN A 137 -7.02 2.89 -2.80
C GLN A 137 -6.23 3.30 -1.57
N CYS A 138 -5.16 4.06 -1.76
CA CYS A 138 -4.41 4.63 -0.66
C CYS A 138 -5.19 5.79 -0.05
N VAL A 139 -5.38 5.77 1.28
CA VAL A 139 -6.09 6.81 2.03
C VAL A 139 -5.15 7.70 2.82
N ALA A 140 -3.96 7.21 3.15
CA ALA A 140 -2.96 8.01 3.87
C ALA A 140 -1.56 7.52 3.53
N THR A 141 -0.63 8.45 3.40
CA THR A 141 0.81 8.21 3.37
C THR A 141 1.53 9.11 4.35
N THR A 142 2.60 8.63 4.92
CA THR A 142 3.55 9.46 5.66
C THR A 142 4.96 8.98 5.39
N SER A 143 5.89 9.91 5.23
CA SER A 143 7.29 9.58 5.08
C SER A 143 8.21 10.43 5.96
N THR A 144 9.38 9.87 6.23
CA THR A 144 10.42 10.51 7.02
C THR A 144 11.78 10.23 6.41
N LEU A 145 12.65 11.22 6.35
CA LEU A 145 14.00 11.05 5.81
C LEU A 145 14.80 10.04 6.64
N ILE A 146 15.47 9.12 5.96
CA ILE A 146 16.49 8.27 6.56
C ILE A 146 17.82 9.02 6.46
N THR A 147 18.25 9.60 7.59
CA THR A 147 19.59 10.19 7.72
C THR A 147 20.61 9.11 8.04
N ALA A 148 21.75 9.11 7.33
CA ALA A 148 22.86 8.26 7.71
C ALA A 148 23.34 8.66 9.14
N LYS A 149 23.49 7.66 10.01
CA LYS A 149 24.12 7.85 11.32
C LYS A 149 25.63 7.83 11.16
#